data_19e12363cdea9a1a00ace8399ef79543
#
_entry.id   19e12363cdea9a1a00ace8399ef79543
#
_cell.length_a   1.000
_cell.length_b   1.000
_cell.length_c   1.000
_cell.angle_alpha   90.00
_cell.angle_beta   90.00
_cell.angle_gamma   90.00
#
_symmetry.space_group_name_H-M   'P 1'
#
loop_
_entity.id
_entity.type
_entity.pdbx_description
1 polymer ?
#
loop_
_entity_poly.entity_id
_entity_poly.type
_entity_poly.pdbx_seq_one_letter_code
_entity_poly.pdbx_strand_id
1 'polypeptide(L)'
;LLEQKKAQIKENDYRLEELTKFEKQLKEEKEQERIHTELQKKCKIYIASHESCQSEWKQAWTCYLNAQAGILAEGLEEGKPCPVCGSVHHPVLAAKNLQTVSREELDEMQKKTDEAQRKAEKASAAAQASYAQLQNLRQTMFDEITKWLKGEEVIFESIKTCDQAEELLKKSFKQLCQKKEQLLTQKTSLEQQSTTYHCLTTELVNAKEKQQFAVSQLQKEKENYAVLTD
;
A
#
# COMPACT_ATOMS: atom_id res chain seq x y z
N LEU A 1 -36.28 -15.86 -14.37
CA LEU A 1 -36.21 -15.01 -13.19
C LEU A 1 -35.27 -15.58 -12.14
N LEU A 2 -35.40 -16.87 -11.74
CA LEU A 2 -34.51 -17.52 -10.76
C LEU A 2 -33.06 -17.55 -11.22
N GLU A 3 -32.77 -17.92 -12.46
CA GLU A 3 -31.41 -17.92 -13.05
C GLU A 3 -30.82 -16.51 -13.12
N GLN A 4 -31.62 -15.49 -13.39
CA GLN A 4 -31.18 -14.09 -13.33
C GLN A 4 -30.75 -13.69 -11.90
N LYS A 5 -31.49 -14.13 -10.86
CA LYS A 5 -31.11 -13.87 -9.46
C LYS A 5 -29.84 -14.59 -9.05
N LYS A 6 -29.64 -15.83 -9.50
CA LYS A 6 -28.40 -16.58 -9.29
C LYS A 6 -27.21 -15.87 -9.94
N ALA A 7 -27.36 -15.36 -11.18
CA ALA A 7 -26.33 -14.61 -11.86
C ALA A 7 -25.97 -13.31 -11.12
N GLN A 8 -26.98 -12.55 -10.67
CA GLN A 8 -26.77 -11.32 -9.88
C GLN A 8 -26.06 -11.58 -8.54
N ILE A 9 -26.35 -12.69 -7.87
CA ILE A 9 -25.66 -13.10 -6.62
C ILE A 9 -24.19 -13.38 -6.94
N LYS A 10 -23.92 -14.17 -7.99
CA LYS A 10 -22.55 -14.51 -8.40
C LYS A 10 -21.72 -13.27 -8.75
N GLU A 11 -22.31 -12.32 -9.47
CA GLU A 11 -21.67 -11.06 -9.80
C GLU A 11 -21.37 -10.24 -8.55
N ASN A 12 -22.32 -10.17 -7.61
CA ASN A 12 -22.14 -9.47 -6.35
C ASN A 12 -21.06 -10.12 -5.47
N ASP A 13 -20.94 -11.45 -5.47
CA ASP A 13 -19.88 -12.19 -4.78
C ASP A 13 -18.50 -11.87 -5.37
N TYR A 14 -18.39 -11.84 -6.70
CA TYR A 14 -17.16 -11.43 -7.38
C TYR A 14 -16.72 -10.02 -6.96
N ARG A 15 -17.65 -9.07 -6.89
CA ARG A 15 -17.35 -7.70 -6.44
C ARG A 15 -16.92 -7.62 -4.99
N LEU A 16 -17.48 -8.45 -4.11
CA LEU A 16 -17.04 -8.57 -2.72
C LEU A 16 -15.62 -9.14 -2.61
N GLU A 17 -15.25 -10.07 -3.48
CA GLU A 17 -13.87 -10.59 -3.57
C GLU A 17 -12.88 -9.51 -4.02
N GLU A 18 -13.26 -8.68 -4.99
CA GLU A 18 -12.42 -7.54 -5.42
C GLU A 18 -12.20 -6.54 -4.28
N LEU A 19 -13.23 -6.23 -3.47
CA LEU A 19 -13.08 -5.37 -2.29
C LEU A 19 -12.10 -5.94 -1.28
N THR A 20 -12.14 -7.25 -1.01
CA THR A 20 -11.16 -7.90 -0.12
C THR A 20 -9.74 -7.80 -0.65
N LYS A 21 -9.54 -7.81 -1.96
CA LYS A 21 -8.25 -7.56 -2.59
C LYS A 21 -7.76 -6.13 -2.33
N PHE A 22 -8.63 -5.13 -2.49
CA PHE A 22 -8.29 -3.73 -2.22
C PHE A 22 -7.97 -3.48 -0.74
N GLU A 23 -8.71 -4.09 0.18
CA GLU A 23 -8.38 -4.01 1.62
C GLU A 23 -6.99 -4.58 1.93
N LYS A 24 -6.59 -5.65 1.24
CA LYS A 24 -5.24 -6.21 1.35
C LYS A 24 -4.18 -5.26 0.81
N GLN A 25 -4.42 -4.64 -0.35
CA GLN A 25 -3.52 -3.65 -0.94
C GLN A 25 -3.35 -2.42 -0.03
N LEU A 26 -4.42 -1.94 0.61
CA LEU A 26 -4.35 -0.85 1.58
C LEU A 26 -3.51 -1.22 2.82
N LYS A 27 -3.60 -2.45 3.30
CA LYS A 27 -2.75 -2.92 4.41
C LYS A 27 -1.28 -3.00 4.00
N GLU A 28 -1.01 -3.46 2.79
CA GLU A 28 0.35 -3.52 2.23
C GLU A 28 0.93 -2.11 2.07
N GLU A 29 0.15 -1.15 1.59
CA GLU A 29 0.55 0.24 1.47
C GLU A 29 0.91 0.85 2.83
N LYS A 30 0.09 0.66 3.86
CA LYS A 30 0.37 1.13 5.22
C LYS A 30 1.67 0.55 5.80
N GLU A 31 1.96 -0.72 5.51
CA GLU A 31 3.22 -1.34 5.92
C GLU A 31 4.41 -0.76 5.14
N GLN A 32 4.28 -0.52 3.84
CA GLN A 32 5.32 0.13 3.05
C GLN A 32 5.56 1.58 3.49
N GLU A 33 4.53 2.31 3.86
CA GLU A 33 4.66 3.66 4.44
C GLU A 33 5.42 3.63 5.78
N ARG A 34 5.14 2.64 6.63
CA ARG A 34 5.88 2.44 7.89
C ARG A 34 7.36 2.17 7.62
N ILE A 35 7.66 1.27 6.68
CA ILE A 35 9.04 0.95 6.29
C ILE A 35 9.76 2.20 5.76
N HIS A 36 9.11 2.96 4.87
CA HIS A 36 9.66 4.20 4.34
C HIS A 36 9.96 5.21 5.44
N THR A 37 9.06 5.39 6.40
CA THR A 37 9.24 6.29 7.55
C THR A 37 10.46 5.90 8.39
N GLU A 38 10.68 4.61 8.64
CA GLU A 38 11.85 4.12 9.37
C GLU A 38 13.15 4.33 8.58
N LEU A 39 13.14 4.14 7.27
CA LEU A 39 14.29 4.43 6.40
C LEU A 39 14.62 5.93 6.38
N GLN A 40 13.61 6.79 6.35
CA GLN A 40 13.81 8.25 6.46
C GLN A 40 14.44 8.65 7.80
N LYS A 41 13.99 8.07 8.92
CA LYS A 41 14.59 8.32 10.25
C LYS A 41 16.07 7.92 10.27
N LYS A 42 16.38 6.71 9.77
CA LYS A 42 17.76 6.23 9.65
C LYS A 42 18.63 7.14 8.78
N CYS A 43 18.09 7.58 7.64
CA CYS A 43 18.79 8.51 6.75
C CYS A 43 19.15 9.81 7.47
N LYS A 44 18.21 10.43 8.18
CA LYS A 44 18.44 11.65 8.95
C LYS A 44 19.55 11.46 10.00
N ILE A 45 19.54 10.32 10.72
CA ILE A 45 20.56 10.01 11.74
C ILE A 45 21.95 9.90 11.10
N TYR A 46 22.08 9.19 9.96
CA TYR A 46 23.37 9.01 9.31
C TYR A 46 23.91 10.31 8.67
N ILE A 47 23.02 11.15 8.12
CA ILE A 47 23.39 12.48 7.62
C ILE A 47 23.93 13.33 8.77
N ALA A 48 23.23 13.43 9.89
CA ALA A 48 23.66 14.18 11.06
C ALA A 48 25.01 13.66 11.63
N SER A 49 25.19 12.33 11.65
CA SER A 49 26.47 11.72 12.06
C SER A 49 27.61 12.08 11.12
N HIS A 50 27.40 12.08 9.80
CA HIS A 50 28.40 12.51 8.82
C HIS A 50 28.77 13.99 9.00
N GLU A 51 27.76 14.86 9.17
CA GLU A 51 27.97 16.30 9.39
C GLU A 51 28.81 16.57 10.67
N SER A 52 28.54 15.82 11.76
CA SER A 52 29.34 15.91 12.99
C SER A 52 30.78 15.49 12.75
N CYS A 53 31.01 14.29 12.18
CA CYS A 53 32.36 13.80 11.88
C CYS A 53 33.14 14.78 10.96
N GLN A 54 32.45 15.34 9.96
CA GLN A 54 33.04 16.30 9.03
C GLN A 54 33.43 17.61 9.75
N SER A 55 32.58 18.09 10.67
CA SER A 55 32.87 19.28 11.47
C SER A 55 34.07 19.06 12.41
N GLU A 56 34.11 17.92 13.11
CA GLU A 56 35.19 17.54 13.97
C GLU A 56 36.53 17.43 13.22
N TRP A 57 36.50 16.77 12.07
CA TRP A 57 37.68 16.66 11.18
C TRP A 57 38.18 18.03 10.71
N LYS A 58 37.29 18.94 10.30
CA LYS A 58 37.67 20.30 9.85
C LYS A 58 38.31 21.10 10.98
N GLN A 59 37.79 20.99 12.19
CA GLN A 59 38.37 21.65 13.38
C GLN A 59 39.75 21.09 13.67
N ALA A 60 39.89 19.77 13.71
CA ALA A 60 41.17 19.09 13.94
C ALA A 60 42.22 19.45 12.87
N TRP A 61 41.78 19.48 11.59
CA TRP A 61 42.64 19.92 10.49
C TRP A 61 43.13 21.33 10.65
N THR A 62 42.28 22.26 11.07
CA THR A 62 42.66 23.66 11.37
C THR A 62 43.66 23.73 12.50
N CYS A 63 43.44 22.98 13.59
CA CYS A 63 44.39 22.90 14.72
C CYS A 63 45.77 22.37 14.28
N TYR A 64 45.75 21.29 13.45
CA TYR A 64 47.00 20.73 12.92
C TYR A 64 47.79 21.75 12.08
N LEU A 65 47.12 22.47 11.15
CA LEU A 65 47.77 23.49 10.33
C LEU A 65 48.35 24.63 11.14
N ASN A 66 47.61 25.11 12.17
CA ASN A 66 48.09 26.15 13.07
C ASN A 66 49.32 25.70 13.90
N ALA A 67 49.31 24.43 14.31
CA ALA A 67 50.48 23.86 15.03
C ALA A 67 51.71 23.77 14.08
N GLN A 68 51.53 23.33 12.85
CA GLN A 68 52.62 23.31 11.85
C GLN A 68 53.18 24.72 11.58
N ALA A 69 52.29 25.74 11.45
CA ALA A 69 52.71 27.12 11.32
C ALA A 69 53.53 27.62 12.49
N GLY A 70 53.14 27.26 13.76
CA GLY A 70 53.89 27.59 14.93
C GLY A 70 55.28 26.93 14.98
N ILE A 71 55.36 25.64 14.58
CA ILE A 71 56.66 24.92 14.51
C ILE A 71 57.60 25.59 13.46
N LEU A 72 57.09 25.93 12.30
CA LEU A 72 57.83 26.61 11.25
C LEU A 72 58.31 28.02 11.72
N ALA A 73 57.45 28.72 12.47
CA ALA A 73 57.77 30.06 12.98
C ALA A 73 58.90 30.06 14.01
N GLU A 74 59.08 28.99 14.82
CA GLU A 74 60.19 28.86 15.79
C GLU A 74 61.56 28.88 15.14
N GLY A 75 61.66 28.43 13.84
CA GLY A 75 62.93 28.39 13.11
C GLY A 75 63.22 29.67 12.34
N LEU A 76 62.39 30.71 12.42
CA LEU A 76 62.56 31.96 11.69
C LEU A 76 63.53 32.87 12.47
N GLU A 77 64.54 33.40 11.75
CA GLU A 77 65.47 34.38 12.24
C GLU A 77 65.31 35.69 11.47
N GLU A 78 65.26 36.83 12.17
CA GLU A 78 65.16 38.15 11.55
C GLU A 78 66.29 38.40 10.57
N GLY A 79 65.95 38.86 9.38
CA GLY A 79 66.90 39.13 8.29
C GLY A 79 67.31 37.90 7.46
N LYS A 80 66.90 36.66 7.81
CA LYS A 80 67.06 35.48 6.98
C LYS A 80 65.78 35.19 6.14
N PRO A 81 65.93 34.75 4.89
CA PRO A 81 64.77 34.40 4.07
C PRO A 81 63.96 33.26 4.69
N CYS A 82 62.65 33.44 4.80
CA CYS A 82 61.72 32.41 5.26
C CYS A 82 61.69 31.26 4.23
N PRO A 83 61.80 29.99 4.64
CA PRO A 83 61.77 28.84 3.73
C PRO A 83 60.39 28.60 3.10
N VAL A 84 59.33 29.25 3.61
CA VAL A 84 57.96 29.10 3.09
C VAL A 84 57.60 30.21 2.08
N CYS A 85 57.86 31.48 2.41
CA CYS A 85 57.46 32.63 1.61
C CYS A 85 58.60 33.50 1.09
N GLY A 86 59.87 33.26 1.51
CA GLY A 86 61.03 34.03 1.12
C GLY A 86 61.17 35.39 1.81
N SER A 87 60.20 35.84 2.62
CA SER A 87 60.25 37.11 3.34
C SER A 87 61.39 37.10 4.38
N VAL A 88 62.08 38.24 4.56
CA VAL A 88 63.12 38.43 5.60
C VAL A 88 62.59 39.07 6.87
N HIS A 89 61.35 39.48 6.89
CA HIS A 89 60.69 40.10 8.02
C HIS A 89 59.24 39.61 8.17
N HIS A 90 58.83 39.22 9.39
CA HIS A 90 57.51 38.78 9.74
C HIS A 90 57.04 39.59 10.98
N PRO A 91 56.06 40.50 10.81
CA PRO A 91 55.66 41.41 11.87
C PRO A 91 54.93 40.68 13.03
N VAL A 92 54.27 39.52 12.72
CA VAL A 92 53.62 38.67 13.73
C VAL A 92 53.92 37.21 13.36
N LEU A 93 54.59 36.50 14.26
CA LEU A 93 54.91 35.08 14.13
C LEU A 93 53.71 34.24 14.64
N ALA A 94 53.49 33.10 14.02
CA ALA A 94 52.52 32.13 14.50
C ALA A 94 52.92 31.59 15.89
N ALA A 95 51.99 31.60 16.83
CA ALA A 95 52.27 31.10 18.18
C ALA A 95 52.28 29.56 18.18
N LYS A 96 53.21 28.98 18.97
CA LYS A 96 53.23 27.53 19.18
C LYS A 96 52.00 27.11 19.96
N ASN A 97 51.17 26.26 19.38
CA ASN A 97 50.01 25.68 20.02
C ASN A 97 50.45 24.36 20.70
N LEU A 98 50.19 24.23 22.02
CA LEU A 98 50.52 23.03 22.80
C LEU A 98 49.51 21.89 22.55
N GLN A 99 48.32 22.21 22.07
CA GLN A 99 47.32 21.22 21.67
C GLN A 99 47.50 20.89 20.18
N THR A 100 48.26 19.87 19.92
CA THR A 100 48.51 19.38 18.53
C THR A 100 47.77 18.10 18.28
N VAL A 101 47.05 18.05 17.19
CA VAL A 101 46.50 16.79 16.66
C VAL A 101 47.59 16.14 15.82
N SER A 102 47.84 14.85 15.97
CA SER A 102 48.85 14.13 15.18
C SER A 102 48.30 13.85 13.74
N ARG A 103 49.22 13.51 12.83
CA ARG A 103 48.83 13.12 11.45
C ARG A 103 47.97 11.84 11.47
N GLU A 104 48.35 10.88 12.33
CA GLU A 104 47.68 9.61 12.50
C GLU A 104 46.21 9.80 12.97
N GLU A 105 46.03 10.72 13.93
CA GLU A 105 44.70 11.07 14.46
C GLU A 105 43.83 11.71 13.36
N LEU A 106 44.38 12.60 12.53
CA LEU A 106 43.67 13.18 11.41
C LEU A 106 43.26 12.14 10.37
N ASP A 107 44.15 11.20 10.03
CA ASP A 107 43.88 10.13 9.09
C ASP A 107 42.80 9.18 9.62
N GLU A 108 42.74 8.92 10.93
CA GLU A 108 41.65 8.18 11.56
C GLU A 108 40.29 8.93 11.52
N MET A 109 40.33 10.23 11.79
CA MET A 109 39.11 11.07 11.71
C MET A 109 38.60 11.15 10.27
N GLN A 110 39.50 11.25 9.29
CA GLN A 110 39.13 11.21 7.87
C GLN A 110 38.45 9.88 7.52
N LYS A 111 39.02 8.74 7.94
CA LYS A 111 38.40 7.43 7.70
C LYS A 111 37.01 7.33 8.33
N LYS A 112 36.82 7.84 9.55
CA LYS A 112 35.50 7.88 10.21
C LYS A 112 34.51 8.73 9.43
N THR A 113 34.96 9.87 8.91
CA THR A 113 34.12 10.75 8.09
C THR A 113 33.71 10.07 6.79
N ASP A 114 34.65 9.40 6.10
CA ASP A 114 34.38 8.66 4.86
C ASP A 114 33.41 7.48 5.09
N GLU A 115 33.55 6.77 6.22
CA GLU A 115 32.60 5.71 6.59
C GLU A 115 31.20 6.25 6.90
N ALA A 116 31.11 7.37 7.62
CA ALA A 116 29.85 8.03 7.91
C ALA A 116 29.18 8.53 6.63
N GLN A 117 29.94 9.10 5.70
CA GLN A 117 29.44 9.50 4.38
C GLN A 117 28.86 8.32 3.62
N ARG A 118 29.59 7.20 3.52
CA ARG A 118 29.09 5.99 2.82
C ARG A 118 27.80 5.44 3.45
N LYS A 119 27.67 5.52 4.78
CA LYS A 119 26.42 5.12 5.48
C LYS A 119 25.28 6.05 5.15
N ALA A 120 25.52 7.36 5.12
CA ALA A 120 24.50 8.36 4.76
C ALA A 120 24.05 8.21 3.30
N GLU A 121 24.98 8.00 2.36
CA GLU A 121 24.68 7.77 0.94
C GLU A 121 23.81 6.51 0.73
N LYS A 122 24.17 5.39 1.37
CA LYS A 122 23.41 4.14 1.31
C LYS A 122 22.00 4.31 1.90
N ALA A 123 21.88 4.99 3.03
CA ALA A 123 20.60 5.24 3.68
C ALA A 123 19.71 6.18 2.85
N SER A 124 20.31 7.20 2.22
CA SER A 124 19.61 8.10 1.30
C SER A 124 19.08 7.36 0.08
N ALA A 125 19.92 6.55 -0.55
CA ALA A 125 19.51 5.73 -1.71
C ALA A 125 18.36 4.75 -1.33
N ALA A 126 18.45 4.10 -0.17
CA ALA A 126 17.40 3.20 0.32
C ALA A 126 16.07 3.93 0.59
N ALA A 127 16.12 5.11 1.20
CA ALA A 127 14.93 5.93 1.46
C ALA A 127 14.29 6.42 0.15
N GLN A 128 15.09 6.83 -0.83
CA GLN A 128 14.61 7.25 -2.16
C GLN A 128 13.97 6.09 -2.93
N ALA A 129 14.59 4.91 -2.92
CA ALA A 129 14.03 3.72 -3.57
C ALA A 129 12.70 3.31 -2.92
N SER A 130 12.63 3.29 -1.59
CA SER A 130 11.40 3.00 -0.85
C SER A 130 10.29 4.02 -1.15
N TYR A 131 10.62 5.31 -1.26
CA TYR A 131 9.67 6.35 -1.65
C TYR A 131 9.09 6.11 -3.05
N ALA A 132 9.95 5.82 -4.02
CA ALA A 132 9.52 5.53 -5.39
C ALA A 132 8.59 4.30 -5.46
N GLN A 133 8.91 3.24 -4.71
CA GLN A 133 8.06 2.04 -4.61
C GLN A 133 6.70 2.37 -4.01
N LEU A 134 6.66 3.14 -2.91
CA LEU A 134 5.43 3.56 -2.25
C LEU A 134 4.56 4.42 -3.18
N GLN A 135 5.14 5.35 -3.92
CA GLN A 135 4.41 6.18 -4.88
C GLN A 135 3.81 5.35 -6.02
N ASN A 136 4.57 4.41 -6.58
CA ASN A 136 4.06 3.51 -7.61
C ASN A 136 2.91 2.63 -7.09
N LEU A 137 3.05 2.08 -5.88
CA LEU A 137 2.01 1.27 -5.25
C LEU A 137 0.72 2.09 -5.05
N ARG A 138 0.83 3.31 -4.51
CA ARG A 138 -0.30 4.24 -4.33
C ARG A 138 -1.00 4.57 -5.63
N GLN A 139 -0.22 4.95 -6.65
CA GLN A 139 -0.78 5.31 -7.95
C GLN A 139 -1.56 4.15 -8.56
N THR A 140 -0.95 2.97 -8.64
CA THR A 140 -1.59 1.77 -9.20
C THR A 140 -2.86 1.41 -8.44
N MET A 141 -2.79 1.37 -7.10
CA MET A 141 -3.93 1.05 -6.24
C MET A 141 -5.07 2.07 -6.39
N PHE A 142 -4.77 3.37 -6.40
CA PHE A 142 -5.80 4.40 -6.54
C PHE A 142 -6.45 4.38 -7.92
N ASP A 143 -5.69 4.08 -8.98
CA ASP A 143 -6.23 3.93 -10.33
C ASP A 143 -7.17 2.71 -10.42
N GLU A 144 -6.79 1.57 -9.84
CA GLU A 144 -7.62 0.37 -9.78
C GLU A 144 -8.91 0.61 -8.97
N ILE A 145 -8.82 1.18 -7.78
CA ILE A 145 -9.99 1.51 -6.94
C ILE A 145 -10.90 2.53 -7.63
N THR A 146 -10.33 3.56 -8.24
CA THR A 146 -11.07 4.58 -8.99
C THR A 146 -11.85 3.96 -10.14
N LYS A 147 -11.22 3.07 -10.91
CA LYS A 147 -11.86 2.35 -12.02
C LYS A 147 -13.00 1.46 -11.51
N TRP A 148 -12.78 0.76 -10.41
CA TRP A 148 -13.78 -0.10 -9.80
C TRP A 148 -14.99 0.70 -9.29
N LEU A 149 -14.77 1.80 -8.55
CA LEU A 149 -15.84 2.66 -8.03
C LEU A 149 -16.67 3.32 -9.13
N LYS A 150 -16.08 3.69 -10.26
CA LYS A 150 -16.83 4.18 -11.44
C LYS A 150 -17.80 3.15 -11.98
N GLY A 151 -17.45 1.87 -11.93
CA GLY A 151 -18.34 0.77 -12.30
C GLY A 151 -19.53 0.58 -11.33
N GLU A 152 -19.42 1.08 -10.09
CA GLU A 152 -20.47 1.01 -9.06
C GLU A 152 -21.37 2.24 -9.01
N GLU A 153 -21.23 3.20 -9.92
CA GLU A 153 -21.97 4.48 -9.92
C GLU A 153 -21.77 5.29 -8.62
N VAL A 154 -20.67 5.05 -7.90
CA VAL A 154 -20.35 5.81 -6.69
C VAL A 154 -19.87 7.20 -7.08
N ILE A 155 -20.55 8.24 -6.59
CA ILE A 155 -20.16 9.63 -6.82
C ILE A 155 -18.98 9.97 -5.91
N PHE A 156 -17.82 10.24 -6.50
CA PHE A 156 -16.63 10.73 -5.82
C PHE A 156 -15.82 11.63 -6.78
N GLU A 157 -15.11 12.62 -6.23
CA GLU A 157 -14.32 13.54 -7.07
C GLU A 157 -12.99 12.91 -7.50
N SER A 158 -12.21 12.45 -6.53
CA SER A 158 -10.94 11.74 -6.76
C SER A 158 -10.46 11.13 -5.44
N ILE A 159 -9.70 10.03 -5.51
CA ILE A 159 -9.01 9.45 -4.36
C ILE A 159 -7.60 10.04 -4.32
N LYS A 160 -7.28 10.74 -3.22
CA LYS A 160 -5.98 11.38 -3.00
C LYS A 160 -5.24 10.77 -1.81
N THR A 161 -5.95 10.12 -0.91
CA THR A 161 -5.39 9.52 0.31
C THR A 161 -5.91 8.11 0.53
N CYS A 162 -5.12 7.30 1.25
CA CYS A 162 -5.52 5.95 1.62
C CYS A 162 -6.75 5.94 2.54
N ASP A 163 -6.90 6.93 3.42
CA ASP A 163 -8.08 7.04 4.30
C ASP A 163 -9.36 7.26 3.50
N GLN A 164 -9.32 8.11 2.46
CA GLN A 164 -10.45 8.30 1.55
C GLN A 164 -10.80 7.02 0.80
N ALA A 165 -9.78 6.29 0.31
CA ALA A 165 -9.99 4.99 -0.32
C ALA A 165 -10.65 3.99 0.64
N GLU A 166 -10.14 3.89 1.86
CA GLU A 166 -10.66 2.98 2.89
C GLU A 166 -12.12 3.29 3.26
N GLU A 167 -12.48 4.56 3.40
CA GLU A 167 -13.85 4.98 3.70
C GLU A 167 -14.82 4.62 2.57
N LEU A 168 -14.43 4.91 1.31
CA LEU A 168 -15.24 4.58 0.14
C LEU A 168 -15.42 3.07 -0.03
N LEU A 169 -14.36 2.28 0.17
CA LEU A 169 -14.44 0.82 0.10
C LEU A 169 -15.32 0.24 1.21
N LYS A 170 -15.23 0.74 2.45
CA LYS A 170 -16.12 0.33 3.57
C LYS A 170 -17.59 0.62 3.26
N LYS A 171 -17.89 1.78 2.67
CA LYS A 171 -19.25 2.12 2.25
C LYS A 171 -19.76 1.17 1.17
N SER A 172 -18.95 0.93 0.14
CA SER A 172 -19.30 0.00 -0.95
C SER A 172 -19.47 -1.43 -0.44
N PHE A 173 -18.62 -1.89 0.47
CA PHE A 173 -18.75 -3.21 1.10
C PHE A 173 -20.09 -3.38 1.80
N LYS A 174 -20.47 -2.39 2.61
CA LYS A 174 -21.78 -2.41 3.32
C LYS A 174 -22.95 -2.48 2.34
N GLN A 175 -22.90 -1.70 1.26
CA GLN A 175 -23.95 -1.69 0.23
C GLN A 175 -24.06 -3.04 -0.50
N LEU A 176 -22.91 -3.63 -0.88
CA LEU A 176 -22.88 -4.95 -1.53
C LEU A 176 -23.35 -6.08 -0.61
N CYS A 177 -23.02 -6.05 0.68
CA CYS A 177 -23.52 -7.00 1.65
C CYS A 177 -25.06 -6.91 1.80
N GLN A 178 -25.62 -5.71 1.90
CA GLN A 178 -27.05 -5.50 1.93
C GLN A 178 -27.75 -5.98 0.66
N LYS A 179 -27.16 -5.69 -0.51
CA LYS A 179 -27.69 -6.16 -1.80
C LYS A 179 -27.66 -7.68 -1.90
N LYS A 180 -26.60 -8.32 -1.43
CA LYS A 180 -26.50 -9.79 -1.38
C LYS A 180 -27.61 -10.40 -0.54
N GLU A 181 -27.86 -9.87 0.65
CA GLU A 181 -28.94 -10.34 1.55
C GLU A 181 -30.33 -10.22 0.90
N GLN A 182 -30.61 -9.08 0.27
CA GLN A 182 -31.85 -8.87 -0.50
C GLN A 182 -31.99 -9.88 -1.65
N LEU A 183 -30.93 -10.11 -2.42
CA LEU A 183 -30.93 -11.07 -3.51
C LEU A 183 -31.15 -12.51 -3.04
N LEU A 184 -30.55 -12.89 -1.92
CA LEU A 184 -30.75 -14.21 -1.30
C LEU A 184 -32.20 -14.40 -0.85
N THR A 185 -32.78 -13.41 -0.17
CA THR A 185 -34.20 -13.44 0.22
C THR A 185 -35.13 -13.59 -0.98
N GLN A 186 -34.89 -12.82 -2.05
CA GLN A 186 -35.69 -12.92 -3.29
C GLN A 186 -35.53 -14.29 -3.96
N LYS A 187 -34.31 -14.83 -3.99
CA LYS A 187 -34.03 -16.17 -4.52
C LYS A 187 -34.82 -17.23 -3.76
N THR A 188 -34.76 -17.23 -2.43
CA THR A 188 -35.47 -18.19 -1.57
C THR A 188 -36.97 -18.12 -1.78
N SER A 189 -37.57 -16.92 -1.85
CA SER A 189 -38.98 -16.73 -2.15
C SER A 189 -39.37 -17.29 -3.53
N LEU A 190 -38.55 -17.06 -4.55
CA LEU A 190 -38.80 -17.61 -5.89
C LEU A 190 -38.68 -19.14 -5.93
N GLU A 191 -37.76 -19.73 -5.18
CA GLU A 191 -37.63 -21.18 -5.04
C GLU A 191 -38.85 -21.80 -4.38
N GLN A 192 -39.38 -21.19 -3.32
CA GLN A 192 -40.62 -21.60 -2.67
C GLN A 192 -41.81 -21.52 -3.60
N GLN A 193 -41.97 -20.42 -4.35
CA GLN A 193 -43.01 -20.27 -5.34
C GLN A 193 -42.91 -21.32 -6.45
N SER A 194 -41.72 -21.63 -6.92
CA SER A 194 -41.48 -22.66 -7.93
C SER A 194 -41.87 -24.06 -7.43
N THR A 195 -41.54 -24.41 -6.20
CA THR A 195 -41.91 -25.70 -5.61
C THR A 195 -43.43 -25.82 -5.42
N THR A 196 -44.06 -24.74 -4.95
CA THR A 196 -45.53 -24.68 -4.80
C THR A 196 -46.21 -24.83 -6.15
N TYR A 197 -45.76 -24.13 -7.17
CA TYR A 197 -46.28 -24.24 -8.52
C TYR A 197 -46.14 -25.65 -9.10
N HIS A 198 -45.01 -26.30 -8.89
CA HIS A 198 -44.81 -27.69 -9.32
C HIS A 198 -45.75 -28.66 -8.61
N CYS A 199 -45.95 -28.52 -7.29
CA CYS A 199 -46.91 -29.32 -6.54
C CYS A 199 -48.33 -29.16 -7.05
N LEU A 200 -48.80 -27.91 -7.21
CA LEU A 200 -50.15 -27.62 -7.74
C LEU A 200 -50.34 -28.13 -9.17
N THR A 201 -49.33 -28.06 -10.00
CA THR A 201 -49.37 -28.60 -11.37
C THR A 201 -49.54 -30.11 -11.36
N THR A 202 -48.83 -30.82 -10.48
CA THR A 202 -48.92 -32.26 -10.31
C THR A 202 -50.33 -32.69 -9.82
N GLU A 203 -50.85 -31.95 -8.81
CA GLU A 203 -52.23 -32.17 -8.31
C GLU A 203 -53.30 -31.97 -9.41
N LEU A 204 -53.11 -30.91 -10.25
CA LEU A 204 -54.03 -30.65 -11.38
C LEU A 204 -54.00 -31.78 -12.41
N VAL A 205 -52.82 -32.30 -12.72
CA VAL A 205 -52.69 -33.45 -13.66
C VAL A 205 -53.39 -34.66 -13.06
N ASN A 206 -53.15 -35.01 -11.80
CA ASN A 206 -53.82 -36.14 -11.14
C ASN A 206 -55.34 -35.96 -11.05
N ALA A 207 -55.82 -34.73 -10.82
CA ALA A 207 -57.26 -34.45 -10.81
C ALA A 207 -57.89 -34.63 -12.17
N LYS A 208 -57.24 -34.18 -13.24
CA LYS A 208 -57.67 -34.38 -14.65
C LYS A 208 -57.75 -35.87 -15.01
N GLU A 209 -56.77 -36.66 -14.64
CA GLU A 209 -56.76 -38.10 -14.90
C GLU A 209 -57.93 -38.79 -14.17
N LYS A 210 -58.17 -38.46 -12.90
CA LYS A 210 -59.31 -38.95 -12.15
C LYS A 210 -60.65 -38.58 -12.79
N GLN A 211 -60.77 -37.32 -13.27
CA GLN A 211 -61.94 -36.85 -13.96
C GLN A 211 -62.18 -37.64 -15.25
N GLN A 212 -61.14 -37.83 -16.06
CA GLN A 212 -61.21 -38.62 -17.31
C GLN A 212 -61.64 -40.09 -17.04
N PHE A 213 -61.07 -40.68 -15.99
CA PHE A 213 -61.44 -42.03 -15.55
C PHE A 213 -62.94 -42.09 -15.19
N ALA A 214 -63.43 -41.16 -14.35
CA ALA A 214 -64.83 -41.09 -13.93
C ALA A 214 -65.77 -40.90 -15.14
N VAL A 215 -65.40 -40.03 -16.12
CA VAL A 215 -66.17 -39.85 -17.34
C VAL A 215 -66.24 -41.14 -18.16
N SER A 216 -65.11 -41.85 -18.28
CA SER A 216 -65.08 -43.13 -19.01
C SER A 216 -65.94 -44.22 -18.36
N GLN A 217 -65.98 -44.25 -17.00
CA GLN A 217 -66.82 -45.16 -16.25
C GLN A 217 -68.35 -44.85 -16.49
N LEU A 218 -68.72 -43.58 -16.38
CA LEU A 218 -70.09 -43.13 -16.68
C LEU A 218 -70.54 -43.44 -18.12
N GLN A 219 -69.60 -43.33 -19.06
CA GLN A 219 -69.88 -43.68 -20.44
C GLN A 219 -70.19 -45.19 -20.58
N LYS A 220 -69.37 -46.05 -19.98
CA LYS A 220 -69.58 -47.50 -19.92
C LYS A 220 -70.90 -47.89 -19.28
N GLU A 221 -71.23 -47.24 -18.17
CA GLU A 221 -72.51 -47.47 -17.47
C GLU A 221 -73.70 -47.07 -18.35
N LYS A 222 -73.62 -45.92 -19.04
CA LYS A 222 -74.67 -45.51 -20.01
C LYS A 222 -74.84 -46.52 -21.14
N GLU A 223 -73.77 -47.04 -21.72
CA GLU A 223 -73.77 -48.06 -22.74
C GLU A 223 -74.41 -49.36 -22.24
N ASN A 224 -74.05 -49.77 -20.99
CA ASN A 224 -74.68 -50.95 -20.37
C ASN A 224 -76.15 -50.76 -20.12
N TYR A 225 -76.60 -49.57 -19.72
CA TYR A 225 -78.06 -49.29 -19.50
C TYR A 225 -78.81 -49.29 -20.85
N ALA A 226 -78.18 -48.77 -21.89
CA ALA A 226 -78.80 -48.78 -23.23
C ALA A 226 -79.03 -50.22 -23.77
N VAL A 227 -78.10 -51.14 -23.49
CA VAL A 227 -78.23 -52.57 -23.87
C VAL A 227 -79.30 -53.33 -23.01
N LEU A 228 -79.65 -52.84 -21.87
CA LEU A 228 -80.70 -53.48 -21.00
C LEU A 228 -82.12 -52.96 -21.24
N THR A 229 -82.29 -51.93 -22.08
CA THR A 229 -83.59 -51.31 -22.42
C THR A 229 -84.07 -51.61 -23.85
N ASP A 230 -83.28 -52.31 -24.68
CA ASP A 230 -83.64 -52.93 -25.95
C ASP A 230 -84.01 -54.40 -25.71
#